data_1d8d7b99fc4b7237f04f74bea10320b9
#
_entry.id   1d8d7b99fc4b7237f04f74bea10320b9
#
_cell.length_a   1.000
_cell.length_b   1.000
_cell.length_c   1.000
_cell.angle_alpha   90.00
_cell.angle_beta   90.00
_cell.angle_gamma   90.00
#
_symmetry.space_group_name_H-M   'P 1'
#
loop_
_entity.id
_entity.type
_entity.pdbx_description
1 polymer ?
#
loop_
_entity_poly.entity_id
_entity_poly.type
_entity_poly.pdbx_seq_one_letter_code
_entity_poly.pdbx_strand_id
1 'polypeptide(L)'
;MRKVKIVMAQSGVIDQVLTPPEVIVESAKQRNQEYIPLTIGHDIRKPPIGRVISAEVVVLDDGTHLLEGEAEIFDGSANFDLPSENGKCVKIRVQEVDKFQVLGNQTFEEDEDVADLYQELRALGGGDPDQVYREDSVDPISLLIIGFGVFTLQGIANGFFSKLGEDLYEKLKLKLKKIFEKKSLKQKENLLQFQIFVKSHTGRTIEVNVVITNPSQNDLSGFFDFVPSMLDTMLSSLPIDDLDVCRVVFSYEFTQLKLLYILRSDGVPIKKDDC
;
A
#
# COMPACT_ATOMS: atom_id res chain seq x y z
N MET A 1 9.43 -13.17 20.30
CA MET A 1 9.90 -12.09 19.39
C MET A 1 11.40 -11.93 19.46
N ARG A 2 12.06 -11.73 18.32
CA ARG A 2 13.50 -11.49 18.23
C ARG A 2 13.74 -10.07 17.73
N LYS A 3 14.59 -9.31 18.42
CA LYS A 3 15.07 -8.00 17.97
C LYS A 3 16.26 -8.17 17.04
N VAL A 4 16.28 -7.42 15.94
CA VAL A 4 17.37 -7.41 14.97
C VAL A 4 17.67 -5.97 14.55
N LYS A 5 18.95 -5.68 14.26
CA LYS A 5 19.33 -4.44 13.59
C LYS A 5 19.26 -4.64 12.07
N ILE A 6 18.75 -3.64 11.38
CA ILE A 6 18.62 -3.62 9.92
C ILE A 6 19.12 -2.27 9.39
N VAL A 7 19.78 -2.28 8.24
CA VAL A 7 20.07 -1.06 7.48
C VAL A 7 18.87 -0.80 6.57
N MET A 8 18.27 0.38 6.68
CA MET A 8 17.05 0.73 5.94
C MET A 8 17.33 1.66 4.76
N ALA A 9 18.33 2.54 4.87
CA ALA A 9 18.72 3.47 3.82
C ALA A 9 20.13 3.99 4.06
N GLN A 10 20.73 4.61 3.05
CA GLN A 10 21.99 5.33 3.15
C GLN A 10 21.97 6.61 2.33
N SER A 11 22.78 7.60 2.74
CA SER A 11 23.04 8.81 1.95
C SER A 11 24.00 8.53 0.80
N GLY A 12 23.99 9.37 -0.21
CA GLY A 12 24.84 9.24 -1.40
C GLY A 12 24.04 8.96 -2.67
N VAL A 13 24.75 8.59 -3.73
CA VAL A 13 24.11 8.25 -5.01
C VAL A 13 23.95 6.74 -5.11
N ILE A 14 22.70 6.29 -5.13
CA ILE A 14 22.34 4.90 -5.34
C ILE A 14 21.43 4.87 -6.55
N ASP A 15 21.75 4.04 -7.54
CA ASP A 15 20.97 3.85 -8.77
C ASP A 15 20.56 5.20 -9.43
N GLN A 16 21.51 6.14 -9.48
CA GLN A 16 21.39 7.51 -10.02
C GLN A 16 20.49 8.46 -9.18
N VAL A 17 20.01 8.04 -8.03
CA VAL A 17 19.26 8.90 -7.09
C VAL A 17 20.18 9.41 -6.00
N LEU A 18 20.27 10.74 -5.86
CA LEU A 18 20.98 11.37 -4.77
C LEU A 18 20.10 11.45 -3.53
N THR A 19 20.52 10.77 -2.46
CA THR A 19 19.88 10.88 -1.15
C THR A 19 20.75 11.75 -0.24
N PRO A 20 20.35 13.01 0.03
CA PRO A 20 21.09 13.88 0.94
C PRO A 20 21.08 13.36 2.38
N PRO A 21 22.15 13.64 3.17
CA PRO A 21 22.20 13.26 4.59
C PRO A 21 21.01 13.76 5.42
N GLU A 22 20.49 14.93 5.12
CA GLU A 22 19.33 15.54 5.81
C GLU A 22 18.08 14.70 5.66
N VAL A 23 17.89 14.04 4.54
CA VAL A 23 16.76 13.13 4.29
C VAL A 23 16.85 11.91 5.21
N ILE A 24 18.07 11.39 5.42
CA ILE A 24 18.32 10.27 6.33
C ILE A 24 17.97 10.67 7.78
N VAL A 25 18.41 11.87 8.20
CA VAL A 25 18.15 12.40 9.54
C VAL A 25 16.63 12.59 9.76
N GLU A 26 15.94 13.17 8.79
CA GLU A 26 14.50 13.39 8.90
C GLU A 26 13.72 12.07 8.90
N SER A 27 14.14 11.12 8.07
CA SER A 27 13.58 9.77 8.05
C SER A 27 13.72 9.06 9.40
N ALA A 28 14.86 9.19 10.07
CA ALA A 28 15.07 8.62 11.41
C ALA A 28 14.07 9.21 12.43
N LYS A 29 13.92 10.54 12.44
CA LYS A 29 12.96 11.22 13.34
C LYS A 29 11.54 10.72 13.12
N GLN A 30 11.12 10.63 11.87
CA GLN A 30 9.79 10.18 11.50
C GLN A 30 9.54 8.72 11.94
N ARG A 31 10.50 7.82 11.66
CA ARG A 31 10.41 6.39 12.01
C ARG A 31 10.40 6.14 13.53
N ASN A 32 10.91 7.08 14.32
CA ASN A 32 10.82 7.00 15.78
C ASN A 32 9.44 7.39 16.34
N GLN A 33 8.54 7.92 15.52
CA GLN A 33 7.18 8.32 15.93
C GLN A 33 6.10 7.30 15.57
N GLU A 34 6.43 6.29 14.76
CA GLU A 34 5.48 5.33 14.24
C GLU A 34 6.09 3.92 14.15
N TYR A 35 5.24 2.88 14.11
CA TYR A 35 5.66 1.54 13.71
C TYR A 35 5.66 1.43 12.19
N ILE A 36 6.71 0.83 11.63
CA ILE A 36 6.79 0.56 10.21
C ILE A 36 6.74 -0.94 10.00
N PRO A 37 5.70 -1.45 9.33
CA PRO A 37 5.61 -2.86 9.02
C PRO A 37 6.80 -3.33 8.18
N LEU A 38 7.46 -4.39 8.61
CA LEU A 38 8.58 -5.01 7.90
C LEU A 38 8.07 -6.12 7.00
N THR A 39 8.08 -5.89 5.68
CA THR A 39 7.63 -6.83 4.66
C THR A 39 8.82 -7.46 3.93
N ILE A 40 8.62 -8.64 3.33
CA ILE A 40 9.63 -9.28 2.48
C ILE A 40 9.38 -8.88 1.03
N GLY A 41 10.38 -8.24 0.40
CA GLY A 41 10.36 -7.88 -1.02
C GLY A 41 9.22 -6.91 -1.36
N HIS A 42 8.82 -6.05 -0.43
CA HIS A 42 7.75 -5.06 -0.58
C HIS A 42 6.42 -5.61 -1.14
N ASP A 43 6.24 -6.92 -1.10
CA ASP A 43 5.04 -7.61 -1.60
C ASP A 43 3.89 -7.47 -0.61
N ILE A 44 2.96 -6.55 -0.90
CA ILE A 44 1.82 -6.27 -0.03
C ILE A 44 0.89 -7.47 0.17
N ARG A 45 0.95 -8.49 -0.68
CA ARG A 45 0.16 -9.74 -0.53
C ARG A 45 0.63 -10.58 0.64
N LYS A 46 1.86 -10.35 1.09
CA LYS A 46 2.46 -11.05 2.23
C LYS A 46 2.28 -10.24 3.50
N PRO A 47 1.81 -10.86 4.59
CA PRO A 47 1.72 -10.16 5.86
C PRO A 47 3.13 -9.76 6.31
N PRO A 48 3.25 -8.62 7.02
CA PRO A 48 4.51 -8.23 7.63
C PRO A 48 5.09 -9.34 8.52
N ILE A 49 6.39 -9.51 8.47
CA ILE A 49 7.13 -10.48 9.30
C ILE A 49 7.64 -9.86 10.61
N GLY A 50 7.47 -8.56 10.76
CA GLY A 50 7.94 -7.78 11.89
C GLY A 50 7.53 -6.33 11.79
N ARG A 51 8.06 -5.52 12.71
CA ARG A 51 7.90 -4.06 12.70
C ARG A 51 9.20 -3.37 13.12
N VAL A 52 9.50 -2.24 12.51
CA VAL A 52 10.58 -1.36 12.97
C VAL A 52 10.06 -0.57 14.18
N ILE A 53 10.82 -0.61 15.26
CA ILE A 53 10.45 0.04 16.53
C ILE A 53 11.26 1.29 16.83
N SER A 54 12.46 1.40 16.26
CA SER A 54 13.29 2.61 16.37
C SER A 54 14.21 2.73 15.18
N ALA A 55 14.72 3.94 14.96
CA ALA A 55 15.72 4.22 13.93
C ALA A 55 16.75 5.23 14.45
N GLU A 56 18.01 5.03 14.07
CA GLU A 56 19.12 5.91 14.38
C GLU A 56 19.95 6.21 13.12
N VAL A 57 20.65 7.34 13.14
CA VAL A 57 21.59 7.70 12.08
C VAL A 57 23.00 7.35 12.52
N VAL A 58 23.68 6.54 11.74
CA VAL A 58 25.08 6.19 11.93
C VAL A 58 25.90 6.87 10.84
N VAL A 59 26.91 7.64 11.23
CA VAL A 59 27.82 8.31 10.27
C VAL A 59 29.08 7.47 10.16
N LEU A 60 29.38 7.03 8.94
CA LEU A 60 30.58 6.26 8.62
C LEU A 60 31.80 7.18 8.46
N ASP A 61 32.99 6.59 8.47
CA ASP A 61 34.26 7.31 8.36
C ASP A 61 34.42 8.11 7.04
N ASP A 62 33.73 7.68 5.99
CA ASP A 62 33.70 8.36 4.68
C ASP A 62 32.66 9.49 4.60
N GLY A 63 31.94 9.75 5.69
CA GLY A 63 30.87 10.74 5.77
C GLY A 63 29.50 10.26 5.31
N THR A 64 29.34 9.00 4.90
CA THR A 64 28.05 8.40 4.56
C THR A 64 27.16 8.28 5.80
N HIS A 65 25.91 8.69 5.68
CA HIS A 65 24.91 8.53 6.73
C HIS A 65 24.08 7.27 6.45
N LEU A 66 24.10 6.34 7.39
CA LEU A 66 23.23 5.16 7.38
C LEU A 66 22.01 5.39 8.25
N LEU A 67 20.86 4.95 7.78
CA LEU A 67 19.66 4.80 8.59
C LEU A 67 19.60 3.37 9.10
N GLU A 68 19.96 3.16 10.36
CA GLU A 68 19.82 1.86 11.02
C GLU A 68 18.52 1.80 11.79
N GLY A 69 17.85 0.64 11.75
CA GLY A 69 16.63 0.40 12.50
C GLY A 69 16.79 -0.79 13.45
N GLU A 70 16.11 -0.72 14.60
CA GLU A 70 15.81 -1.90 15.41
C GLU A 70 14.44 -2.43 15.01
N ALA A 71 14.37 -3.68 14.61
CA ALA A 71 13.13 -4.33 14.22
C ALA A 71 12.78 -5.51 15.13
N GLU A 72 11.51 -5.65 15.45
CA GLU A 72 10.94 -6.83 16.10
C GLU A 72 10.42 -7.78 15.04
N ILE A 73 10.96 -9.01 15.00
CA ILE A 73 10.51 -10.08 14.11
C ILE A 73 9.48 -10.95 14.83
N PHE A 74 8.36 -11.17 14.19
CA PHE A 74 7.29 -12.04 14.70
C PHE A 74 7.64 -13.50 14.49
N ASP A 75 7.51 -14.32 15.51
CA ASP A 75 7.88 -15.76 15.51
C ASP A 75 6.69 -16.70 15.30
N GLY A 76 5.72 -16.27 14.54
CA GLY A 76 4.61 -17.13 14.07
C GLY A 76 3.51 -17.41 15.10
N SER A 77 3.77 -17.31 16.38
CA SER A 77 2.76 -17.28 17.43
C SER A 77 2.38 -15.83 17.67
N ALA A 78 1.37 -15.35 16.97
CA ALA A 78 0.84 -14.00 17.18
C ALA A 78 0.34 -13.90 18.64
N ASN A 79 1.21 -13.44 19.54
CA ASN A 79 0.79 -12.99 20.85
C ASN A 79 0.08 -11.65 20.64
N PHE A 80 -1.24 -11.70 20.64
CA PHE A 80 -2.12 -10.56 20.40
C PHE A 80 -2.03 -9.45 21.49
N ASP A 81 -1.29 -9.69 22.56
CA ASP A 81 -1.16 -8.83 23.72
C ASP A 81 0.16 -8.03 23.77
N LEU A 82 0.69 -7.65 22.60
CA LEU A 82 1.85 -6.78 22.59
C LEU A 82 1.44 -5.37 22.99
N PRO A 83 1.91 -4.86 24.14
CA PRO A 83 1.62 -3.50 24.53
C PRO A 83 2.18 -2.56 23.45
N SER A 84 1.37 -1.60 23.03
CA SER A 84 1.85 -0.46 22.25
C SER A 84 2.84 0.31 23.15
N GLU A 85 4.13 0.13 22.90
CA GLU A 85 5.13 0.92 23.62
C GLU A 85 4.97 2.38 23.21
N ASN A 86 4.76 3.25 24.21
CA ASN A 86 4.78 4.72 24.07
C ASN A 86 3.74 5.34 23.11
N GLY A 87 2.60 4.72 22.87
CA GLY A 87 1.56 5.28 22.02
C GLY A 87 1.90 5.31 20.53
N LYS A 88 2.95 4.59 20.10
CA LYS A 88 3.28 4.43 18.68
C LYS A 88 2.21 3.59 17.99
N CYS A 89 1.91 3.94 16.75
CA CYS A 89 1.03 3.18 15.88
C CYS A 89 1.53 3.22 14.44
N VAL A 90 1.06 2.30 13.62
CA VAL A 90 1.20 2.39 12.17
C VAL A 90 0.37 3.59 11.69
N LYS A 91 1.00 4.56 11.07
CA LYS A 91 0.30 5.72 10.53
C LYS A 91 -0.23 5.43 9.13
N ILE A 92 -1.52 5.53 8.98
CA ILE A 92 -2.15 5.54 7.67
C ILE A 92 -2.08 6.96 7.12
N ARG A 93 -1.32 7.13 6.05
CA ARG A 93 -1.18 8.42 5.37
C ARG A 93 -2.31 8.54 4.35
N VAL A 94 -3.39 9.18 4.78
CA VAL A 94 -4.47 9.57 3.87
C VAL A 94 -3.98 10.79 3.12
N GLN A 95 -3.63 10.61 1.87
CA GLN A 95 -3.45 11.75 0.99
C GLN A 95 -4.83 12.33 0.66
N GLU A 96 -4.91 13.60 0.35
CA GLU A 96 -6.12 14.42 0.25
C GLU A 96 -7.40 13.68 -0.20
N VAL A 97 -8.44 13.81 0.62
CA VAL A 97 -9.66 12.99 0.72
C VAL A 97 -10.43 12.81 -0.60
N ASP A 98 -10.23 13.68 -1.59
CA ASP A 98 -11.06 13.77 -2.79
C ASP A 98 -10.30 13.51 -4.11
N LYS A 99 -9.04 13.10 -4.06
CA LYS A 99 -8.22 12.96 -5.25
C LYS A 99 -7.90 11.51 -5.57
N PHE A 100 -8.01 11.18 -6.86
CA PHE A 100 -7.47 9.94 -7.40
C PHE A 100 -5.94 10.02 -7.43
N GLN A 101 -5.30 8.89 -7.14
CA GLN A 101 -3.86 8.75 -7.24
C GLN A 101 -3.51 7.57 -8.08
N VAL A 102 -2.45 7.71 -8.87
CA VAL A 102 -1.83 6.60 -9.56
C VAL A 102 -0.34 6.62 -9.22
N LEU A 103 0.16 5.53 -8.68
CA LEU A 103 1.56 5.37 -8.34
C LEU A 103 2.05 4.12 -9.08
N GLY A 104 3.17 4.23 -9.77
CA GLY A 104 3.82 3.10 -10.43
C GLY A 104 5.25 2.98 -9.95
N ASN A 105 5.77 1.75 -9.89
CA ASN A 105 7.19 1.57 -9.75
C ASN A 105 7.90 1.87 -11.09
N GLN A 106 9.23 1.91 -11.08
CA GLN A 106 10.08 2.27 -12.22
C GLN A 106 9.69 1.59 -13.56
N THR A 107 9.11 0.39 -13.48
CA THR A 107 8.64 -0.36 -14.67
C THR A 107 7.48 0.32 -15.41
N PHE A 108 6.76 1.23 -14.74
CA PHE A 108 5.62 1.97 -15.29
C PHE A 108 5.95 3.43 -15.60
N GLU A 109 7.06 3.99 -15.10
CA GLU A 109 7.41 5.41 -15.29
C GLU A 109 7.60 5.79 -16.78
N GLU A 110 8.12 4.86 -17.59
CA GLU A 110 8.38 5.08 -19.03
C GLU A 110 7.22 4.64 -19.93
N ASP A 111 6.09 4.23 -19.36
CA ASP A 111 4.95 3.71 -20.12
C ASP A 111 4.01 4.88 -20.48
N GLU A 112 3.93 5.19 -21.78
CA GLU A 112 3.07 6.29 -22.30
C GLU A 112 1.59 6.10 -21.91
N ASP A 113 1.08 4.87 -21.86
CA ASP A 113 -0.32 4.61 -21.48
C ASP A 113 -0.56 4.89 -20.01
N VAL A 114 0.47 4.71 -19.16
CA VAL A 114 0.42 5.09 -17.74
C VAL A 114 0.49 6.61 -17.60
N ALA A 115 1.38 7.27 -18.34
CA ALA A 115 1.46 8.73 -18.37
C ALA A 115 0.13 9.37 -18.81
N ASP A 116 -0.50 8.82 -19.83
CA ASP A 116 -1.83 9.22 -20.28
C ASP A 116 -2.92 9.01 -19.21
N LEU A 117 -2.87 7.87 -18.49
CA LEU A 117 -3.77 7.60 -17.38
C LEU A 117 -3.60 8.66 -16.27
N TYR A 118 -2.37 9.03 -15.93
CA TYR A 118 -2.07 10.10 -14.98
C TYR A 118 -2.71 11.42 -15.40
N GLN A 119 -2.52 11.82 -16.65
CA GLN A 119 -3.05 13.10 -17.13
C GLN A 119 -4.58 13.15 -17.08
N GLU A 120 -5.25 12.07 -17.45
CA GLU A 120 -6.72 12.01 -17.38
C GLU A 120 -7.25 12.07 -15.94
N LEU A 121 -6.64 11.32 -15.03
CA LEU A 121 -7.04 11.36 -13.61
C LEU A 121 -6.74 12.72 -12.97
N ARG A 122 -5.66 13.39 -13.38
CA ARG A 122 -5.32 14.75 -12.95
C ARG A 122 -6.36 15.78 -13.43
N ALA A 123 -6.83 15.67 -14.66
CA ALA A 123 -7.87 16.54 -15.20
C ALA A 123 -9.20 16.43 -14.44
N LEU A 124 -9.41 15.33 -13.73
CA LEU A 124 -10.58 15.06 -12.90
C LEU A 124 -10.41 15.41 -11.41
N GLY A 125 -9.36 16.18 -11.08
CA GLY A 125 -9.06 16.57 -9.70
C GLY A 125 -8.09 15.64 -8.98
N GLY A 126 -7.40 14.75 -9.70
CA GLY A 126 -6.32 13.92 -9.17
C GLY A 126 -5.13 14.73 -8.65
N GLY A 127 -4.45 14.22 -7.63
CA GLY A 127 -3.27 14.85 -7.04
C GLY A 127 -2.07 14.93 -7.98
N ASP A 128 -1.07 15.70 -7.59
CA ASP A 128 0.16 15.90 -8.34
C ASP A 128 0.96 14.58 -8.42
N PRO A 129 1.45 14.16 -9.59
CA PRO A 129 2.24 12.94 -9.76
C PRO A 129 3.64 13.00 -9.13
N ASP A 130 4.03 14.12 -8.52
CA ASP A 130 5.37 14.34 -7.96
C ASP A 130 5.73 13.45 -6.75
N GLN A 131 4.83 12.58 -6.32
CA GLN A 131 5.11 11.56 -5.31
C GLN A 131 5.12 10.14 -5.91
N VAL A 132 5.92 9.94 -6.95
CA VAL A 132 6.30 8.58 -7.32
C VAL A 132 7.18 8.05 -6.19
N TYR A 133 6.69 7.08 -5.44
CA TYR A 133 7.54 6.30 -4.55
C TYR A 133 8.55 5.57 -5.43
N ARG A 134 9.75 6.14 -5.54
CA ARG A 134 10.92 5.41 -6.03
C ARG A 134 11.31 4.44 -4.94
N GLU A 135 10.81 3.23 -5.00
CA GLU A 135 11.45 2.12 -4.32
C GLU A 135 12.64 1.71 -5.18
N ASP A 136 13.85 2.02 -4.69
CA ASP A 136 15.13 1.77 -5.35
C ASP A 136 15.52 0.27 -5.34
N SER A 137 14.56 -0.63 -5.23
CA SER A 137 14.82 -2.05 -5.32
C SER A 137 14.52 -2.54 -6.74
N VAL A 138 15.42 -3.35 -7.29
CA VAL A 138 15.18 -4.15 -8.50
C VAL A 138 14.15 -5.21 -8.14
N ASP A 139 12.92 -4.76 -7.90
CA ASP A 139 11.81 -5.64 -7.59
C ASP A 139 11.46 -6.47 -8.84
N PRO A 140 11.37 -7.79 -8.70
CA PRO A 140 10.91 -8.64 -9.79
C PRO A 140 9.41 -8.42 -10.12
N ILE A 141 8.73 -7.59 -9.33
CA ILE A 141 7.29 -7.32 -9.42
C ILE A 141 7.08 -5.93 -10.02
N SER A 142 6.25 -5.84 -11.05
CA SER A 142 5.76 -4.57 -11.57
C SER A 142 4.49 -4.18 -10.81
N LEU A 143 4.49 -3.05 -10.09
CA LEU A 143 3.38 -2.62 -9.25
C LEU A 143 2.78 -1.31 -9.77
N LEU A 144 1.46 -1.31 -10.00
CA LEU A 144 0.64 -0.13 -10.27
C LEU A 144 -0.39 0.01 -9.16
N ILE A 145 -0.42 1.17 -8.48
CA ILE A 145 -1.36 1.47 -7.40
C ILE A 145 -2.34 2.54 -7.89
N ILE A 146 -3.62 2.33 -7.67
CA ILE A 146 -4.68 3.31 -7.93
C ILE A 146 -5.41 3.60 -6.63
N GLY A 147 -5.30 4.84 -6.16
CA GLY A 147 -5.96 5.31 -4.95
C GLY A 147 -7.28 6.02 -5.24
N PHE A 148 -8.31 5.75 -4.46
CA PHE A 148 -9.68 6.26 -4.67
C PHE A 148 -10.21 7.16 -3.54
N GLY A 149 -9.39 7.63 -2.65
CA GLY A 149 -9.81 8.53 -1.57
C GLY A 149 -10.56 7.84 -0.42
N VAL A 150 -11.37 8.60 0.33
CA VAL A 150 -12.01 8.13 1.57
C VAL A 150 -13.49 7.84 1.38
N PHE A 151 -13.93 6.70 1.92
CA PHE A 151 -15.31 6.22 1.93
C PHE A 151 -15.79 5.97 3.36
N THR A 152 -17.09 5.84 3.54
CA THR A 152 -17.65 5.34 4.80
C THR A 152 -17.78 3.83 4.76
N LEU A 153 -17.61 3.17 5.91
CA LEU A 153 -17.95 1.75 6.03
C LEU A 153 -19.43 1.57 5.65
N GLN A 154 -19.76 0.57 4.87
CA GLN A 154 -21.09 0.32 4.27
C GLN A 154 -21.53 1.31 3.15
N GLY A 155 -20.63 2.18 2.72
CA GLY A 155 -20.92 3.15 1.66
C GLY A 155 -19.93 3.11 0.50
N ILE A 156 -19.10 2.06 0.42
CA ILE A 156 -18.05 1.95 -0.59
C ILE A 156 -18.66 1.81 -1.98
N ALA A 157 -19.63 0.92 -2.16
CA ALA A 157 -20.24 0.68 -3.47
C ALA A 157 -20.87 1.96 -4.03
N ASN A 158 -21.73 2.60 -3.24
CA ASN A 158 -22.41 3.83 -3.66
C ASN A 158 -21.42 4.99 -3.87
N GLY A 159 -20.47 5.14 -2.96
CA GLY A 159 -19.46 6.19 -3.03
C GLY A 159 -18.47 5.99 -4.18
N PHE A 160 -18.11 4.75 -4.48
CA PHE A 160 -17.19 4.40 -5.56
C PHE A 160 -17.77 4.80 -6.93
N PHE A 161 -18.98 4.36 -7.23
CA PHE A 161 -19.65 4.72 -8.48
C PHE A 161 -19.97 6.22 -8.58
N SER A 162 -20.37 6.85 -7.47
CA SER A 162 -20.62 8.29 -7.43
C SER A 162 -19.36 9.12 -7.68
N LYS A 163 -18.20 8.69 -7.17
CA LYS A 163 -16.94 9.42 -7.36
C LYS A 163 -16.34 9.21 -8.75
N LEU A 164 -16.40 8.00 -9.28
CA LEU A 164 -15.86 7.71 -10.61
C LEU A 164 -16.69 8.35 -11.72
N GLY A 165 -18.01 8.31 -11.61
CA GLY A 165 -18.90 8.58 -12.76
C GLY A 165 -18.75 7.53 -13.87
N GLU A 166 -19.75 7.39 -14.70
CA GLU A 166 -19.80 6.36 -15.73
C GLU A 166 -18.66 6.51 -16.77
N ASP A 167 -18.41 7.74 -17.21
CA ASP A 167 -17.39 8.03 -18.24
C ASP A 167 -15.96 7.70 -17.77
N LEU A 168 -15.64 8.04 -16.51
CA LEU A 168 -14.31 7.74 -15.95
C LEU A 168 -14.12 6.26 -15.71
N TYR A 169 -15.14 5.58 -15.24
CA TYR A 169 -15.16 4.15 -15.04
C TYR A 169 -14.78 3.38 -16.32
N GLU A 170 -15.46 3.67 -17.44
CA GLU A 170 -15.16 3.01 -18.71
C GLU A 170 -13.76 3.35 -19.25
N LYS A 171 -13.34 4.60 -19.13
CA LYS A 171 -12.00 5.02 -19.56
C LYS A 171 -10.90 4.34 -18.74
N LEU A 172 -11.05 4.29 -17.41
CA LEU A 172 -10.07 3.64 -16.51
C LEU A 172 -9.93 2.15 -16.85
N LYS A 173 -11.06 1.46 -17.03
CA LYS A 173 -11.11 0.05 -17.42
C LYS A 173 -10.40 -0.22 -18.75
N LEU A 174 -10.67 0.59 -19.77
CA LEU A 174 -10.03 0.46 -21.08
C LEU A 174 -8.51 0.71 -21.03
N LYS A 175 -8.07 1.74 -20.30
CA LYS A 175 -6.64 2.05 -20.17
C LYS A 175 -5.89 0.99 -19.39
N LEU A 176 -6.42 0.54 -18.26
CA LEU A 176 -5.81 -0.56 -17.49
C LEU A 176 -5.67 -1.83 -18.33
N LYS A 177 -6.71 -2.17 -19.10
CA LYS A 177 -6.64 -3.28 -20.03
C LYS A 177 -5.45 -3.13 -20.98
N LYS A 178 -5.30 -1.97 -21.63
CA LYS A 178 -4.21 -1.71 -22.59
C LYS A 178 -2.82 -1.80 -21.93
N ILE A 179 -2.68 -1.24 -20.74
CA ILE A 179 -1.43 -1.28 -19.95
C ILE A 179 -1.02 -2.74 -19.67
N PHE A 180 -1.95 -3.53 -19.11
CA PHE A 180 -1.61 -4.90 -18.70
C PHE A 180 -1.52 -5.90 -19.85
N GLU A 181 -2.24 -5.71 -20.95
CA GLU A 181 -2.05 -6.51 -22.18
C GLU A 181 -0.62 -6.36 -22.73
N LYS A 182 -0.05 -5.15 -22.76
CA LYS A 182 1.34 -4.93 -23.18
C LYS A 182 2.34 -5.56 -22.20
N LYS A 183 2.07 -5.52 -20.90
CA LYS A 183 2.98 -6.02 -19.87
C LYS A 183 2.95 -7.52 -19.69
N SER A 184 1.86 -8.19 -20.01
CA SER A 184 1.76 -9.66 -19.95
C SER A 184 2.77 -10.38 -20.85
N LEU A 185 3.33 -9.67 -21.84
CA LEU A 185 4.39 -10.17 -22.73
C LEU A 185 5.78 -10.15 -22.08
N LYS A 186 5.97 -9.43 -20.98
CA LYS A 186 7.22 -9.39 -20.23
C LYS A 186 7.13 -10.41 -19.09
N GLN A 187 8.08 -11.31 -18.95
CA GLN A 187 8.10 -12.44 -17.99
C GLN A 187 8.15 -12.01 -16.50
N LYS A 188 7.70 -10.82 -16.15
CA LYS A 188 7.62 -10.32 -14.78
C LYS A 188 6.19 -10.44 -14.25
N GLU A 189 6.06 -10.70 -12.96
CA GLU A 189 4.76 -10.64 -12.28
C GLU A 189 4.28 -9.19 -12.23
N ASN A 190 3.03 -8.97 -12.64
CA ASN A 190 2.41 -7.65 -12.61
C ASN A 190 1.36 -7.60 -11.52
N LEU A 191 1.40 -6.58 -10.66
CA LEU A 191 0.40 -6.33 -9.65
C LEU A 191 -0.35 -5.04 -9.97
N LEU A 192 -1.65 -5.10 -9.88
CA LEU A 192 -2.53 -3.95 -9.82
C LEU A 192 -3.11 -3.90 -8.41
N GLN A 193 -2.83 -2.82 -7.70
CA GLN A 193 -3.34 -2.57 -6.36
C GLN A 193 -4.34 -1.43 -6.40
N PHE A 194 -5.53 -1.68 -5.92
CA PHE A 194 -6.51 -0.66 -5.63
C PHE A 194 -6.47 -0.32 -4.15
N GLN A 195 -6.24 0.95 -3.84
CA GLN A 195 -6.16 1.45 -2.48
C GLN A 195 -7.35 2.38 -2.21
N ILE A 196 -8.10 2.06 -1.18
CA ILE A 196 -9.18 2.91 -0.67
C ILE A 196 -8.98 3.15 0.82
N PHE A 197 -9.50 4.26 1.31
CA PHE A 197 -9.53 4.57 2.73
C PHE A 197 -10.97 4.53 3.22
N VAL A 198 -11.19 3.90 4.36
CA VAL A 198 -12.55 3.72 4.91
C VAL A 198 -12.60 4.28 6.32
N LYS A 199 -13.66 5.05 6.62
CA LYS A 199 -13.95 5.49 8.00
C LYS A 199 -14.68 4.39 8.73
N SER A 200 -14.11 3.90 9.84
CA SER A 200 -14.76 2.97 10.76
C SER A 200 -15.90 3.66 11.54
N HIS A 201 -16.65 2.89 12.31
CA HIS A 201 -17.71 3.44 13.18
C HIS A 201 -17.16 4.35 14.27
N THR A 202 -15.92 4.14 14.71
CA THR A 202 -15.23 5.01 15.68
C THR A 202 -14.57 6.24 15.03
N GLY A 203 -14.72 6.42 13.71
CA GLY A 203 -14.16 7.53 12.96
C GLY A 203 -12.68 7.37 12.56
N ARG A 204 -12.04 6.24 12.89
CA ARG A 204 -10.66 5.94 12.47
C ARG A 204 -10.62 5.70 10.97
N THR A 205 -9.49 6.05 10.36
CA THR A 205 -9.26 5.76 8.94
C THR A 205 -8.52 4.43 8.81
N ILE A 206 -9.04 3.56 7.96
CA ILE A 206 -8.50 2.24 7.65
C ILE A 206 -8.12 2.24 6.18
N GLU A 207 -6.93 1.74 5.89
CA GLU A 207 -6.47 1.51 4.54
C GLU A 207 -6.94 0.13 4.07
N VAL A 208 -7.63 0.08 2.95
CA VAL A 208 -8.10 -1.17 2.33
C VAL A 208 -7.43 -1.33 0.97
N ASN A 209 -6.72 -2.41 0.80
CA ASN A 209 -6.02 -2.73 -0.44
C ASN A 209 -6.65 -3.96 -1.08
N VAL A 210 -6.93 -3.88 -2.37
CA VAL A 210 -7.31 -5.02 -3.19
C VAL A 210 -6.26 -5.23 -4.26
N VAL A 211 -5.64 -6.39 -4.29
CA VAL A 211 -4.54 -6.70 -5.21
C VAL A 211 -4.99 -7.73 -6.24
N ILE A 212 -4.72 -7.42 -7.50
CA ILE A 212 -4.94 -8.33 -8.64
C ILE A 212 -3.57 -8.71 -9.19
N THR A 213 -3.29 -10.00 -9.21
CA THR A 213 -2.04 -10.54 -9.78
C THR A 213 -2.23 -10.86 -11.24
N ASN A 214 -1.35 -10.34 -12.12
CA ASN A 214 -1.40 -10.51 -13.57
C ASN A 214 -2.81 -10.25 -14.14
N PRO A 215 -3.36 -9.03 -13.94
CA PRO A 215 -4.76 -8.74 -14.21
C PRO A 215 -5.14 -9.02 -15.67
N SER A 216 -6.15 -9.87 -15.86
CA SER A 216 -6.79 -10.10 -17.14
C SER A 216 -7.94 -9.10 -17.38
N GLN A 217 -8.44 -9.07 -18.63
CA GLN A 217 -9.60 -8.25 -18.94
C GLN A 217 -10.83 -8.62 -18.10
N ASN A 218 -11.02 -9.92 -17.83
CA ASN A 218 -12.14 -10.40 -17.04
C ASN A 218 -12.00 -9.98 -15.57
N ASP A 219 -10.77 -10.03 -15.02
CA ASP A 219 -10.52 -9.59 -13.66
C ASP A 219 -10.79 -8.09 -13.50
N LEU A 220 -10.34 -7.27 -14.46
CA LEU A 220 -10.60 -5.82 -14.45
C LEU A 220 -12.10 -5.52 -14.53
N SER A 221 -12.82 -6.18 -15.43
CA SER A 221 -14.27 -6.00 -15.53
C SER A 221 -14.97 -6.43 -14.24
N GLY A 222 -14.67 -7.63 -13.76
CA GLY A 222 -15.26 -8.14 -12.53
C GLY A 222 -14.90 -7.31 -11.29
N PHE A 223 -13.67 -6.77 -11.23
CA PHE A 223 -13.29 -5.87 -10.15
C PHE A 223 -14.23 -4.67 -10.07
N PHE A 224 -14.37 -3.94 -11.16
CA PHE A 224 -15.20 -2.74 -11.18
C PHE A 224 -16.69 -3.04 -10.94
N ASP A 225 -17.20 -4.15 -11.48
CA ASP A 225 -18.62 -4.48 -11.40
C ASP A 225 -19.04 -5.03 -10.01
N PHE A 226 -18.15 -5.75 -9.31
CA PHE A 226 -18.55 -6.53 -8.13
C PHE A 226 -17.78 -6.19 -6.84
N VAL A 227 -16.51 -5.82 -6.93
CA VAL A 227 -15.65 -5.70 -5.74
C VAL A 227 -16.13 -4.62 -4.76
N PRO A 228 -16.62 -3.45 -5.19
CA PRO A 228 -17.11 -2.45 -4.23
C PRO A 228 -18.22 -2.98 -3.31
N SER A 229 -19.17 -3.75 -3.87
CA SER A 229 -20.26 -4.37 -3.07
C SER A 229 -19.75 -5.53 -2.21
N MET A 230 -18.77 -6.30 -2.70
CA MET A 230 -18.12 -7.36 -1.91
C MET A 230 -17.36 -6.77 -0.73
N LEU A 231 -16.66 -5.64 -0.92
CA LEU A 231 -15.95 -4.94 0.15
C LEU A 231 -16.90 -4.46 1.25
N ASP A 232 -18.03 -3.86 0.90
CA ASP A 232 -19.04 -3.45 1.88
C ASP A 232 -19.47 -4.63 2.77
N THR A 233 -19.72 -5.79 2.16
CA THR A 233 -20.15 -6.99 2.87
C THR A 233 -19.02 -7.55 3.75
N MET A 234 -17.83 -7.71 3.19
CA MET A 234 -16.70 -8.32 3.90
C MET A 234 -16.20 -7.45 5.05
N LEU A 235 -16.02 -6.15 4.82
CA LEU A 235 -15.55 -5.24 5.85
C LEU A 235 -16.56 -5.11 7.01
N SER A 236 -17.86 -5.18 6.71
CA SER A 236 -18.89 -5.16 7.77
C SER A 236 -18.87 -6.41 8.64
N SER A 237 -18.34 -7.52 8.16
CA SER A 237 -18.21 -8.77 8.92
C SER A 237 -16.93 -8.85 9.76
N LEU A 238 -15.96 -7.98 9.52
CA LEU A 238 -14.69 -7.98 10.24
C LEU A 238 -14.80 -7.20 11.56
N PRO A 239 -14.16 -7.64 12.64
CA PRO A 239 -14.12 -6.95 13.94
C PRO A 239 -13.12 -5.78 13.92
N ILE A 240 -13.33 -4.82 13.01
CA ILE A 240 -12.38 -3.77 12.67
C ILE A 240 -12.06 -2.88 13.86
N ASP A 241 -13.08 -2.46 14.62
CA ASP A 241 -12.88 -1.57 15.76
C ASP A 241 -12.36 -2.32 16.99
N ASP A 242 -12.78 -3.57 17.19
CA ASP A 242 -12.37 -4.38 18.33
C ASP A 242 -10.88 -4.79 18.24
N LEU A 243 -10.39 -5.04 17.03
CA LEU A 243 -9.00 -5.44 16.80
C LEU A 243 -8.05 -4.28 16.51
N ASP A 244 -8.51 -3.04 16.65
CA ASP A 244 -7.70 -1.84 16.35
C ASP A 244 -7.02 -1.89 14.97
N VAL A 245 -7.81 -2.24 13.94
CA VAL A 245 -7.34 -2.44 12.57
C VAL A 245 -6.94 -1.11 11.94
N CYS A 246 -5.79 -1.09 11.26
CA CYS A 246 -5.35 0.05 10.46
C CYS A 246 -5.28 -0.25 8.96
N ARG A 247 -5.09 -1.53 8.56
CA ARG A 247 -5.06 -1.94 7.16
C ARG A 247 -5.72 -3.29 6.97
N VAL A 248 -6.42 -3.46 5.85
CA VAL A 248 -6.99 -4.74 5.39
C VAL A 248 -6.50 -5.00 3.97
N VAL A 249 -6.02 -6.21 3.71
CA VAL A 249 -5.50 -6.59 2.40
C VAL A 249 -6.27 -7.78 1.86
N PHE A 250 -6.78 -7.60 0.65
CA PHE A 250 -7.48 -8.63 -0.11
C PHE A 250 -6.73 -8.95 -1.40
N SER A 251 -6.86 -10.18 -1.89
CA SER A 251 -6.63 -10.54 -3.29
C SER A 251 -7.97 -10.66 -4.01
N TYR A 252 -7.95 -10.32 -5.30
CA TYR A 252 -9.06 -10.56 -6.20
C TYR A 252 -8.62 -11.46 -7.33
N GLU A 253 -9.18 -12.67 -7.38
CA GLU A 253 -8.84 -13.71 -8.33
C GLU A 253 -10.10 -14.50 -8.71
N PHE A 254 -10.28 -14.80 -10.00
CA PHE A 254 -11.40 -15.61 -10.49
C PHE A 254 -12.77 -15.14 -9.98
N THR A 255 -13.01 -13.83 -10.02
CA THR A 255 -14.25 -13.19 -9.51
C THR A 255 -14.49 -13.34 -8.00
N GLN A 256 -13.49 -13.73 -7.23
CA GLN A 256 -13.57 -13.89 -5.79
C GLN A 256 -12.66 -12.89 -5.08
N LEU A 257 -13.21 -12.22 -4.08
CA LEU A 257 -12.46 -11.40 -3.15
C LEU A 257 -12.06 -12.28 -1.95
N LYS A 258 -10.76 -12.36 -1.65
CA LYS A 258 -10.22 -13.18 -0.56
C LYS A 258 -9.45 -12.29 0.40
N LEU A 259 -9.76 -12.37 1.68
CA LEU A 259 -8.95 -11.74 2.72
C LEU A 259 -7.58 -12.43 2.79
N LEU A 260 -6.50 -11.65 2.68
CA LEU A 260 -5.14 -12.14 2.87
C LEU A 260 -4.70 -11.98 4.31
N TYR A 261 -4.81 -10.77 4.84
CA TYR A 261 -4.53 -10.47 6.25
C TYR A 261 -5.13 -9.12 6.66
N ILE A 262 -5.18 -8.91 7.95
CA ILE A 262 -5.50 -7.65 8.61
C ILE A 262 -4.25 -7.16 9.32
N LEU A 263 -3.97 -5.87 9.30
CA LEU A 263 -2.89 -5.25 10.06
C LEU A 263 -3.47 -4.39 11.17
N ARG A 264 -3.05 -4.63 12.40
CA ARG A 264 -3.41 -3.82 13.57
C ARG A 264 -2.57 -2.54 13.60
N SER A 265 -3.03 -1.56 14.36
CA SER A 265 -2.31 -0.29 14.52
C SER A 265 -0.95 -0.45 15.21
N ASP A 266 -0.76 -1.50 16.00
CA ASP A 266 0.53 -1.87 16.58
C ASP A 266 1.50 -2.56 15.60
N GLY A 267 1.10 -2.74 14.34
CA GLY A 267 1.90 -3.35 13.27
C GLY A 267 1.88 -4.87 13.24
N VAL A 268 1.08 -5.52 14.09
CA VAL A 268 0.94 -6.99 14.11
C VAL A 268 -0.08 -7.44 13.08
N PRO A 269 0.27 -8.35 12.16
CA PRO A 269 -0.67 -8.91 11.21
C PRO A 269 -1.49 -10.05 11.84
N ILE A 270 -2.78 -10.09 11.49
CA ILE A 270 -3.69 -11.20 11.76
C ILE A 270 -3.95 -11.89 10.43
N LYS A 271 -3.64 -13.18 10.33
CA LYS A 271 -3.92 -13.98 9.13
C LYS A 271 -5.37 -14.43 9.13
N LYS A 272 -5.86 -14.79 7.94
CA LYS A 272 -7.23 -15.28 7.76
C LYS A 272 -7.57 -16.47 8.67
N ASP A 273 -6.61 -17.36 8.90
CA ASP A 273 -6.83 -18.58 9.70
C ASP A 273 -6.92 -18.30 11.21
N ASP A 274 -6.62 -17.06 11.63
CA ASP A 274 -6.65 -16.60 13.02
C ASP A 274 -7.87 -15.68 13.30
N CYS A 275 -8.76 -15.44 12.29
CA CYS A 275 -9.94 -14.56 12.39
C CYS A 275 -11.23 -15.33 12.71
#